data_744b1004156fca47e9fa4d74db8b72f9
#
_entry.id   744b1004156fca47e9fa4d74db8b72f9
#
_cell.length_a   1.000
_cell.length_b   1.000
_cell.length_c   1.000
_cell.angle_alpha   90.00
_cell.angle_beta   90.00
_cell.angle_gamma   90.00
#
_symmetry.space_group_name_H-M   'P 1'
#
loop_
_entity.id
_entity.type
_entity.pdbx_description
1 polymer ?
#
loop_
_entity_poly.entity_id
_entity_poly.type
_entity_poly.pdbx_seq_one_letter_code
_entity_poly.pdbx_strand_id
1 'polypeptide(L)'
;MTRDAREPRWNRRDLLKASLAASPLLATGGTSSAASPAAQETAASTVATTRPRSDLITKENAKQGATDWQLTRVRLDEARGFRSSDIEGYCSRQSVAAGEQLDIMVSTREPVDFKIEIFRTGYYGGAGARLMTTLGPFPGRPQPVPEKGDKDLHECRWEPSTSITIPEDWPSGVYLGRLSTLRDQTGFGYWQNYVIFIVKDDRPADILLQCSDNTWQAYNQWPSHYSVYTHPKGNQGPWADVSFDRPYAKYAQIYEHPLSIGSGEWLCFEFPFAYWLESLGYDVTYCSNSDLLTPDRGLKCKTMLSVGHDEYWDIRQYESVVKMRDAGVNVLFFSGNSVCWVTPLRPGFDGRENRIMFRGGPYGGDYRYAVERERDHGPFPHRGPDEGYLMGARNLDPVNGGGDWVCTNPDHWIFAGTGMKKGDSIPGLVGYEFHGDSPEIPGLEVVASGTALNSGVNPAPWQATIYPGPKDNFVFNASTIFWCQGLASPPGHILPWSHWSRPHGPDPRVQRITQNIIDRSLR
;
A
#
# COMPACT_ATOMS: atom_id res chain seq x y z
N MET A 1 -17.44 -43.82 13.25
CA MET A 1 -18.51 -42.99 12.60
C MET A 1 -17.93 -41.60 12.42
N THR A 2 -17.36 -41.40 11.26
CA THR A 2 -16.65 -40.18 10.86
C THR A 2 -17.65 -39.28 10.12
N ARG A 3 -17.87 -38.07 10.59
CA ARG A 3 -18.60 -37.03 9.85
C ARG A 3 -17.58 -36.17 9.10
N ASP A 4 -17.64 -36.32 7.79
CA ASP A 4 -16.93 -35.52 6.80
C ASP A 4 -17.67 -34.17 6.67
N ALA A 5 -17.07 -33.09 7.15
CA ALA A 5 -17.60 -31.73 7.00
C ALA A 5 -16.85 -31.07 5.82
N ARG A 6 -17.39 -31.22 4.63
CA ARG A 6 -16.93 -30.47 3.45
C ARG A 6 -17.56 -29.08 3.48
N GLU A 7 -16.71 -28.06 3.51
CA GLU A 7 -17.15 -26.68 3.27
C GLU A 7 -17.78 -26.52 1.86
N PRO A 8 -18.87 -25.77 1.71
CA PRO A 8 -19.50 -25.56 0.41
C PRO A 8 -18.66 -24.58 -0.43
N ARG A 9 -18.11 -25.07 -1.52
CA ARG A 9 -17.52 -24.21 -2.58
C ARG A 9 -18.65 -23.59 -3.38
N TRP A 10 -18.86 -22.27 -3.20
CA TRP A 10 -19.77 -21.49 -4.04
C TRP A 10 -19.12 -21.17 -5.38
N ASN A 11 -19.80 -21.45 -6.49
CA ASN A 11 -19.37 -21.08 -7.81
C ASN A 11 -20.09 -19.81 -8.30
N ARG A 12 -19.53 -19.12 -9.30
CA ARG A 12 -20.05 -17.86 -9.85
C ARG A 12 -21.52 -17.90 -10.31
N ARG A 13 -22.08 -19.07 -10.63
CA ARG A 13 -23.46 -19.21 -11.08
C ARG A 13 -24.48 -19.15 -9.93
N ASP A 14 -24.06 -19.49 -8.74
CA ASP A 14 -24.97 -19.52 -7.58
C ASP A 14 -25.11 -18.12 -6.95
N LEU A 15 -24.09 -17.26 -7.09
CA LEU A 15 -24.13 -15.85 -6.68
C LEU A 15 -25.05 -14.98 -7.57
N LEU A 16 -25.20 -15.32 -8.84
CA LEU A 16 -26.09 -14.59 -9.78
C LEU A 16 -27.57 -14.92 -9.62
N LYS A 17 -27.91 -16.04 -9.00
CA LYS A 17 -29.31 -16.44 -8.77
C LYS A 17 -29.94 -15.83 -7.52
N ALA A 18 -29.11 -15.37 -6.57
CA ALA A 18 -29.61 -14.75 -5.34
C ALA A 18 -30.03 -13.28 -5.50
N SER A 19 -29.65 -12.61 -6.60
CA SER A 19 -29.91 -11.18 -6.84
C SER A 19 -31.18 -10.89 -7.66
N LEU A 20 -32.00 -11.91 -8.03
CA LEU A 20 -33.14 -11.75 -8.92
C LEU A 20 -34.53 -11.92 -8.26
N ALA A 21 -34.61 -11.97 -6.94
CA ALA A 21 -35.87 -12.14 -6.25
C ALA A 21 -36.11 -11.02 -5.22
N ALA A 22 -36.48 -9.83 -5.67
CA ALA A 22 -37.37 -8.88 -4.98
C ALA A 22 -37.48 -7.55 -5.74
N SER A 23 -38.57 -7.38 -6.49
CA SER A 23 -39.19 -6.08 -6.73
C SER A 23 -40.62 -6.28 -7.20
N PRO A 24 -41.61 -5.61 -6.63
CA PRO A 24 -42.81 -5.29 -7.35
C PRO A 24 -42.86 -3.82 -7.78
N LEU A 25 -43.40 -3.64 -8.97
CA LEU A 25 -43.73 -2.42 -9.69
C LEU A 25 -44.53 -1.40 -8.86
N LEU A 26 -44.27 -0.11 -9.14
CA LEU A 26 -45.34 0.87 -9.34
C LEU A 26 -44.80 1.98 -10.28
N ALA A 27 -45.47 2.15 -11.40
CA ALA A 27 -45.22 3.17 -12.40
C ALA A 27 -46.05 4.43 -12.09
N THR A 28 -45.44 5.60 -12.14
CA THR A 28 -46.09 6.86 -12.53
C THR A 28 -45.09 7.75 -13.25
N GLY A 29 -45.47 8.25 -14.41
CA GLY A 29 -44.64 9.01 -15.29
C GLY A 29 -44.38 10.44 -14.80
N GLY A 30 -43.20 10.94 -15.14
CA GLY A 30 -42.80 12.30 -14.97
C GLY A 30 -41.55 12.54 -15.83
N THR A 31 -41.73 13.28 -16.92
CA THR A 31 -40.65 13.78 -17.74
C THR A 31 -39.81 14.79 -16.97
N SER A 32 -38.53 14.52 -16.78
CA SER A 32 -37.58 15.55 -16.37
C SER A 32 -36.25 15.40 -17.12
N SER A 33 -35.89 16.51 -17.69
CA SER A 33 -34.66 16.87 -18.38
C SER A 33 -33.41 16.35 -17.69
N ALA A 34 -32.55 15.67 -18.46
CA ALA A 34 -31.22 15.28 -18.02
C ALA A 34 -30.34 16.53 -17.83
N ALA A 35 -30.08 16.89 -16.58
CA ALA A 35 -28.99 17.77 -16.22
C ALA A 35 -27.75 16.91 -15.98
N SER A 36 -26.66 17.16 -16.70
CA SER A 36 -25.33 16.63 -16.40
C SER A 36 -24.97 16.93 -14.95
N PRO A 37 -24.38 15.99 -14.21
CA PRO A 37 -23.86 16.30 -12.90
C PRO A 37 -22.64 17.20 -13.09
N ALA A 38 -22.81 18.48 -12.75
CA ALA A 38 -21.69 19.37 -12.51
C ALA A 38 -20.80 18.77 -11.42
N ALA A 39 -19.50 18.67 -11.70
CA ALA A 39 -18.50 18.35 -10.71
C ALA A 39 -18.71 19.24 -9.50
N GLN A 40 -19.08 18.67 -8.37
CA GLN A 40 -19.04 19.35 -7.09
C GLN A 40 -17.57 19.53 -6.73
N GLU A 41 -17.02 20.69 -7.06
CA GLU A 41 -15.89 21.27 -6.34
C GLU A 41 -16.36 21.53 -4.91
N THR A 42 -16.14 20.55 -4.04
CA THR A 42 -16.44 20.71 -2.63
C THR A 42 -15.18 20.60 -1.81
N ALA A 43 -15.05 21.60 -1.00
CA ALA A 43 -14.14 21.81 0.10
C ALA A 43 -12.84 22.52 -0.30
N ALA A 44 -12.80 23.77 0.11
CA ALA A 44 -11.55 24.51 0.22
C ALA A 44 -10.52 23.66 0.94
N SER A 45 -9.50 23.21 0.21
CA SER A 45 -8.32 22.57 0.76
C SER A 45 -7.74 23.53 1.80
N THR A 46 -7.86 23.17 3.08
CA THR A 46 -7.22 23.97 4.13
C THR A 46 -5.72 23.73 4.04
N VAL A 47 -4.97 24.76 3.69
CA VAL A 47 -3.51 24.74 3.67
C VAL A 47 -2.99 24.29 5.04
N ALA A 48 -1.89 23.55 5.05
CA ALA A 48 -1.20 23.13 6.28
C ALA A 48 -0.94 24.33 7.20
N THR A 49 -1.21 24.18 8.49
CA THR A 49 -1.07 25.27 9.47
C THR A 49 0.37 25.52 9.89
N THR A 50 1.25 24.55 9.65
CA THR A 50 2.69 24.65 9.94
C THR A 50 3.48 25.01 8.68
N ARG A 51 4.49 25.89 8.84
CA ARG A 51 5.38 26.21 7.73
C ARG A 51 6.28 25.00 7.44
N PRO A 52 6.31 24.48 6.21
CA PRO A 52 7.15 23.34 5.86
C PRO A 52 8.64 23.71 5.95
N ARG A 53 9.49 22.72 6.23
CA ARG A 53 10.95 22.84 6.27
C ARG A 53 11.53 23.25 4.92
N SER A 54 10.92 22.78 3.85
CA SER A 54 11.27 23.05 2.46
C SER A 54 10.04 23.30 1.62
N ASP A 55 10.17 24.14 0.60
CA ASP A 55 9.12 24.39 -0.40
C ASP A 55 9.28 23.51 -1.66
N LEU A 56 10.16 22.49 -1.59
CA LEU A 56 10.47 21.60 -2.71
C LEU A 56 9.21 20.96 -3.29
N ILE A 57 8.38 20.37 -2.43
CA ILE A 57 7.15 19.68 -2.85
C ILE A 57 6.13 20.66 -3.41
N THR A 58 5.97 21.84 -2.81
CA THR A 58 5.08 22.88 -3.33
C THR A 58 5.52 23.35 -4.71
N LYS A 59 6.84 23.58 -4.89
CA LYS A 59 7.41 23.97 -6.20
C LYS A 59 7.28 22.86 -7.22
N GLU A 60 7.47 21.62 -6.83
CA GLU A 60 7.30 20.47 -7.73
C GLU A 60 5.84 20.35 -8.19
N ASN A 61 4.88 20.43 -7.28
CA ASN A 61 3.46 20.32 -7.58
C ASN A 61 2.88 21.51 -8.35
N ALA A 62 3.60 22.64 -8.44
CA ALA A 62 3.26 23.76 -9.30
C ALA A 62 3.64 23.53 -10.78
N LYS A 63 4.41 22.50 -11.09
CA LYS A 63 4.77 22.14 -12.47
C LYS A 63 3.58 21.50 -13.19
N GLN A 64 3.61 21.52 -14.53
CA GLN A 64 2.59 20.93 -15.38
C GLN A 64 2.43 19.43 -15.10
N GLY A 65 1.26 19.01 -14.66
CA GLY A 65 0.89 17.60 -14.51
C GLY A 65 0.53 16.94 -15.84
N ALA A 66 0.58 15.62 -15.86
CA ALA A 66 0.15 14.77 -16.96
C ALA A 66 -1.20 14.13 -16.62
N THR A 67 -2.17 14.20 -17.50
CA THR A 67 -3.51 13.64 -17.32
C THR A 67 -3.68 12.26 -17.94
N ASP A 68 -2.67 11.79 -18.68
CA ASP A 68 -2.67 10.55 -19.46
C ASP A 68 -1.70 9.48 -18.92
N TRP A 69 -1.27 9.61 -17.67
CA TRP A 69 -0.27 8.71 -17.08
C TRP A 69 -0.77 7.29 -16.81
N GLN A 70 -2.08 7.08 -16.76
CA GLN A 70 -2.70 5.81 -16.42
C GLN A 70 -2.59 4.78 -17.55
N LEU A 71 -2.68 3.50 -17.18
CA LEU A 71 -2.76 2.42 -18.16
C LEU A 71 -4.11 2.44 -18.86
N THR A 72 -4.09 2.36 -20.17
CA THR A 72 -5.30 2.38 -21.00
C THR A 72 -5.57 1.06 -21.71
N ARG A 73 -4.57 0.18 -21.79
CA ARG A 73 -4.70 -1.09 -22.48
C ARG A 73 -3.79 -2.17 -21.86
N VAL A 74 -4.42 -3.09 -21.14
CA VAL A 74 -3.75 -4.20 -20.47
C VAL A 74 -4.42 -5.51 -20.90
N ARG A 75 -3.64 -6.56 -21.12
CA ARG A 75 -4.14 -7.92 -21.27
C ARG A 75 -3.55 -8.80 -20.19
N LEU A 76 -4.42 -9.48 -19.47
CA LEU A 76 -4.08 -10.32 -18.32
C LEU A 76 -4.35 -11.78 -18.63
N ASP A 77 -3.48 -12.64 -18.16
CA ASP A 77 -3.65 -14.08 -18.17
C ASP A 77 -4.11 -14.55 -16.78
N GLU A 78 -5.42 -14.75 -16.64
CA GLU A 78 -6.03 -15.20 -15.36
C GLU A 78 -5.48 -16.57 -14.93
N ALA A 79 -5.20 -17.46 -15.87
CA ALA A 79 -4.67 -18.79 -15.57
C ALA A 79 -3.23 -18.75 -15.04
N ARG A 80 -2.55 -17.64 -15.23
CA ARG A 80 -1.19 -17.38 -14.73
C ARG A 80 -1.15 -16.28 -13.69
N GLY A 81 -2.08 -16.29 -12.74
CA GLY A 81 -2.06 -15.35 -11.62
C GLY A 81 -2.16 -13.89 -12.05
N PHE A 82 -2.96 -13.60 -13.08
CA PHE A 82 -3.16 -12.24 -13.63
C PHE A 82 -1.89 -11.56 -14.14
N ARG A 83 -0.97 -12.34 -14.69
CA ARG A 83 0.24 -11.86 -15.35
C ARG A 83 -0.11 -11.10 -16.63
N SER A 84 0.60 -10.03 -16.92
CA SER A 84 0.48 -9.24 -18.15
C SER A 84 1.70 -9.47 -19.06
N SER A 85 1.78 -10.65 -19.67
CA SER A 85 2.96 -11.11 -20.41
C SER A 85 3.18 -10.47 -21.78
N ASP A 86 2.23 -9.64 -22.27
CA ASP A 86 2.46 -8.89 -23.53
C ASP A 86 3.59 -7.88 -23.40
N ILE A 87 3.67 -7.22 -22.23
CA ILE A 87 4.81 -6.45 -21.77
C ILE A 87 4.82 -6.42 -20.25
N GLU A 88 5.95 -6.69 -19.64
CA GLU A 88 6.14 -6.66 -18.20
C GLU A 88 7.60 -6.35 -17.87
N GLY A 89 7.86 -5.87 -16.65
CA GLY A 89 9.22 -5.53 -16.26
C GLY A 89 9.37 -5.33 -14.75
N TYR A 90 10.60 -5.11 -14.33
CA TYR A 90 10.96 -4.76 -12.95
C TYR A 90 12.22 -3.90 -12.95
N CYS A 91 12.48 -3.27 -11.80
CA CYS A 91 13.65 -2.43 -11.58
C CYS A 91 14.71 -3.17 -10.76
N SER A 92 15.99 -2.85 -11.00
CA SER A 92 17.12 -3.46 -10.28
C SER A 92 17.17 -3.08 -8.79
N ARG A 93 16.41 -2.07 -8.36
CA ARG A 93 16.32 -1.59 -6.97
C ARG A 93 14.89 -1.18 -6.64
N GLN A 94 14.49 -1.32 -5.38
CA GLN A 94 13.22 -0.79 -4.86
C GLN A 94 13.28 0.73 -4.72
N SER A 95 14.42 1.23 -4.21
CA SER A 95 14.70 2.64 -4.06
C SER A 95 16.08 3.01 -4.60
N VAL A 96 16.20 4.23 -5.09
CA VAL A 96 17.40 4.76 -5.75
C VAL A 96 17.54 6.24 -5.42
N ALA A 97 18.77 6.73 -5.21
CA ALA A 97 19.01 8.15 -4.98
C ALA A 97 19.35 8.87 -6.29
N ALA A 98 19.25 10.21 -6.28
CA ALA A 98 19.77 11.04 -7.35
C ALA A 98 21.27 10.74 -7.61
N GLY A 99 21.68 10.74 -8.87
CA GLY A 99 23.04 10.36 -9.31
C GLY A 99 23.29 8.84 -9.38
N GLU A 100 22.44 8.00 -8.79
CA GLU A 100 22.57 6.55 -8.87
C GLU A 100 21.93 5.99 -10.16
N GLN A 101 22.45 4.85 -10.61
CA GLN A 101 21.91 4.11 -11.76
C GLN A 101 20.81 3.16 -11.34
N LEU A 102 19.75 3.14 -12.14
CA LEU A 102 18.65 2.18 -12.08
C LEU A 102 18.56 1.43 -13.41
N ASP A 103 18.67 0.11 -13.36
CA ASP A 103 18.43 -0.73 -14.52
C ASP A 103 16.96 -1.15 -14.58
N ILE A 104 16.40 -1.16 -15.79
CA ILE A 104 15.02 -1.54 -16.04
C ILE A 104 15.04 -2.76 -16.98
N MET A 105 14.55 -3.87 -16.45
CA MET A 105 14.42 -5.13 -17.16
C MET A 105 13.00 -5.25 -17.70
N VAL A 106 12.88 -5.44 -19.02
CA VAL A 106 11.60 -5.56 -19.71
C VAL A 106 11.56 -6.82 -20.54
N SER A 107 10.43 -7.52 -20.51
CA SER A 107 10.13 -8.66 -21.37
C SER A 107 8.87 -8.34 -22.19
N THR A 108 8.90 -8.65 -23.47
CA THR A 108 7.73 -8.63 -24.34
C THR A 108 7.37 -10.04 -24.77
N ARG A 109 6.09 -10.31 -25.07
CA ARG A 109 5.65 -11.65 -25.50
C ARG A 109 6.35 -12.10 -26.79
N GLU A 110 6.51 -11.16 -27.70
CA GLU A 110 7.12 -11.35 -29.02
C GLU A 110 8.11 -10.20 -29.26
N PRO A 111 9.06 -10.34 -30.18
CA PRO A 111 9.92 -9.22 -30.57
C PRO A 111 9.07 -8.04 -31.07
N VAL A 112 9.04 -6.96 -30.31
CA VAL A 112 8.31 -5.72 -30.62
C VAL A 112 8.98 -4.55 -29.91
N ASP A 113 9.15 -3.44 -30.59
CA ASP A 113 9.70 -2.25 -29.99
C ASP A 113 8.77 -1.70 -28.90
N PHE A 114 9.35 -1.12 -27.85
CA PHE A 114 8.62 -0.49 -26.76
C PHE A 114 9.28 0.81 -26.32
N LYS A 115 8.50 1.63 -25.62
CA LYS A 115 8.98 2.82 -24.91
C LYS A 115 8.65 2.74 -23.42
N ILE A 116 9.33 3.57 -22.65
CA ILE A 116 9.09 3.76 -21.21
C ILE A 116 8.83 5.25 -20.96
N GLU A 117 7.67 5.58 -20.42
CA GLU A 117 7.34 6.92 -19.97
C GLU A 117 7.39 6.94 -18.44
N ILE A 118 8.33 7.68 -17.88
CA ILE A 118 8.53 7.73 -16.42
C ILE A 118 7.73 8.90 -15.86
N PHE A 119 6.83 8.60 -14.94
CA PHE A 119 5.99 9.57 -14.24
C PHE A 119 6.34 9.58 -12.74
N ARG A 120 6.48 10.76 -12.14
CA ARG A 120 6.42 10.91 -10.69
C ARG A 120 4.96 11.08 -10.29
N THR A 121 4.49 10.25 -9.36
CA THR A 121 3.17 10.40 -8.75
C THR A 121 3.19 11.53 -7.70
N GLY A 122 2.11 12.29 -7.58
CA GLY A 122 1.98 13.43 -6.68
C GLY A 122 0.66 14.18 -6.91
N TYR A 123 0.55 15.42 -6.46
CA TYR A 123 -0.69 16.20 -6.64
C TYR A 123 -0.79 16.87 -8.00
N TYR A 124 0.20 17.68 -8.39
CA TYR A 124 0.30 18.40 -9.68
C TYR A 124 -0.99 19.09 -10.11
N GLY A 125 -1.56 19.91 -9.21
CA GLY A 125 -2.80 20.64 -9.50
C GLY A 125 -4.02 19.73 -9.74
N GLY A 126 -3.99 18.50 -9.24
CA GLY A 126 -5.06 17.53 -9.42
C GLY A 126 -4.79 16.48 -10.50
N ALA A 127 -3.72 16.60 -11.28
CA ALA A 127 -3.41 15.66 -12.37
C ALA A 127 -2.94 14.27 -11.87
N GLY A 128 -2.40 14.19 -10.66
CA GLY A 128 -1.98 12.92 -10.03
C GLY A 128 -0.57 12.46 -10.38
N ALA A 129 0.01 12.92 -11.46
CA ALA A 129 1.39 12.61 -11.84
C ALA A 129 1.98 13.67 -12.78
N ARG A 130 3.29 13.66 -12.93
CA ARG A 130 4.03 14.46 -13.93
C ARG A 130 4.94 13.56 -14.76
N LEU A 131 4.93 13.74 -16.07
CA LEU A 131 5.90 13.10 -16.96
C LEU A 131 7.29 13.69 -16.71
N MET A 132 8.22 12.81 -16.32
CA MET A 132 9.61 13.17 -16.04
C MET A 132 10.47 13.03 -17.30
N THR A 133 10.34 11.91 -17.99
CA THR A 133 11.08 11.60 -19.23
C THR A 133 10.41 10.47 -20.00
N THR A 134 10.78 10.37 -21.28
CA THR A 134 10.43 9.24 -22.13
C THR A 134 11.72 8.62 -22.66
N LEU A 135 11.85 7.31 -22.49
CA LEU A 135 13.00 6.51 -22.91
C LEU A 135 12.60 5.59 -24.07
N GLY A 136 13.51 5.37 -25.00
CA GLY A 136 13.30 4.49 -26.15
C GLY A 136 13.05 5.25 -27.48
N PRO A 137 12.59 4.55 -28.55
CA PRO A 137 12.20 3.13 -28.52
C PRO A 137 13.37 2.16 -28.28
N PHE A 138 13.05 1.03 -27.66
CA PHE A 138 13.98 -0.08 -27.44
C PHE A 138 13.46 -1.35 -28.09
N PRO A 139 14.34 -2.23 -28.61
CA PRO A 139 13.93 -3.53 -29.11
C PRO A 139 13.48 -4.42 -27.94
N GLY A 140 12.22 -4.81 -27.94
CA GLY A 140 11.67 -5.76 -26.98
C GLY A 140 11.88 -7.20 -27.43
N ARG A 141 12.09 -8.09 -26.45
CA ARG A 141 12.24 -9.53 -26.67
C ARG A 141 11.68 -10.31 -25.49
N PRO A 142 11.24 -11.56 -25.71
CA PRO A 142 10.92 -12.46 -24.61
C PRO A 142 12.13 -12.69 -23.71
N GLN A 143 11.93 -12.57 -22.40
CA GLN A 143 12.90 -12.97 -21.41
C GLN A 143 12.38 -14.19 -20.63
N PRO A 144 13.26 -15.08 -20.15
CA PRO A 144 12.83 -16.36 -19.58
C PRO A 144 12.10 -16.18 -18.27
N VAL A 145 11.02 -16.95 -18.07
CA VAL A 145 10.49 -17.16 -16.73
C VAL A 145 11.51 -18.00 -15.97
N PRO A 146 11.97 -17.58 -14.78
CA PRO A 146 12.98 -18.34 -14.05
C PRO A 146 12.44 -19.73 -13.67
N GLU A 147 13.33 -20.70 -13.67
CA GLU A 147 13.04 -21.98 -13.03
C GLU A 147 12.80 -21.77 -11.54
N LYS A 148 11.99 -22.66 -10.97
CA LYS A 148 11.70 -22.67 -9.55
C LYS A 148 12.95 -23.10 -8.76
N GLY A 149 13.45 -22.21 -7.92
CA GLY A 149 14.54 -22.46 -7.00
C GLY A 149 14.09 -23.10 -5.68
N ASP A 150 14.98 -23.08 -4.71
CA ASP A 150 14.69 -23.53 -3.35
C ASP A 150 13.55 -22.71 -2.75
N LYS A 151 12.70 -23.37 -1.94
CA LYS A 151 11.51 -22.76 -1.32
C LYS A 151 10.60 -22.04 -2.34
N ASP A 152 10.46 -22.61 -3.51
CA ASP A 152 9.65 -22.07 -4.61
C ASP A 152 10.05 -20.67 -5.11
N LEU A 153 11.27 -20.22 -4.83
CA LEU A 153 11.77 -18.91 -5.25
C LEU A 153 11.76 -18.79 -6.78
N HIS A 154 11.13 -17.74 -7.29
CA HIS A 154 11.20 -17.30 -8.67
C HIS A 154 11.93 -15.96 -8.72
N GLU A 155 13.20 -16.00 -9.11
CA GLU A 155 14.08 -14.84 -9.20
C GLU A 155 14.54 -14.67 -10.65
N CYS A 156 14.10 -13.59 -11.30
CA CYS A 156 14.49 -13.29 -12.67
C CYS A 156 15.96 -12.87 -12.75
N ARG A 157 16.60 -13.33 -13.83
CA ARG A 157 17.97 -12.93 -14.20
C ARG A 157 17.92 -12.29 -15.59
N TRP A 158 17.00 -11.36 -15.76
CA TRP A 158 16.80 -10.72 -17.04
C TRP A 158 17.92 -9.73 -17.32
N GLU A 159 18.31 -9.66 -18.59
CA GLU A 159 19.23 -8.64 -19.06
C GLU A 159 18.55 -7.27 -18.99
N PRO A 160 19.26 -6.22 -18.54
CA PRO A 160 18.74 -4.87 -18.60
C PRO A 160 18.35 -4.48 -20.03
N SER A 161 17.13 -3.98 -20.19
CA SER A 161 16.68 -3.42 -21.47
C SER A 161 17.16 -1.99 -21.65
N THR A 162 17.32 -1.28 -20.53
CA THR A 162 17.88 0.06 -20.46
C THR A 162 18.31 0.38 -19.03
N SER A 163 19.11 1.42 -18.90
CA SER A 163 19.50 1.99 -17.61
C SER A 163 19.27 3.49 -17.63
N ILE A 164 18.94 4.06 -16.47
CA ILE A 164 18.83 5.50 -16.28
C ILE A 164 19.64 5.90 -15.04
N THR A 165 20.47 6.93 -15.15
CA THR A 165 21.00 7.63 -13.98
C THR A 165 19.95 8.62 -13.53
N ILE A 166 19.51 8.53 -12.27
CA ILE A 166 18.47 9.41 -11.73
C ILE A 166 19.00 10.85 -11.72
N PRO A 167 18.31 11.80 -12.43
CA PRO A 167 18.74 13.19 -12.45
C PRO A 167 18.71 13.83 -11.07
N GLU A 168 19.66 14.74 -10.82
CA GLU A 168 19.80 15.46 -9.54
C GLU A 168 18.56 16.34 -9.19
N ASP A 169 17.80 16.74 -10.19
CA ASP A 169 16.61 17.56 -10.03
C ASP A 169 15.31 16.76 -9.87
N TRP A 170 15.40 15.42 -9.84
CA TRP A 170 14.24 14.58 -9.55
C TRP A 170 13.97 14.53 -8.04
N PRO A 171 12.86 15.08 -7.57
CA PRO A 171 12.55 15.05 -6.14
C PRO A 171 12.17 13.65 -5.66
N SER A 172 12.36 13.42 -4.38
CA SER A 172 11.88 12.20 -3.74
C SER A 172 10.39 11.97 -4.02
N GLY A 173 10.03 10.70 -4.23
CA GLY A 173 8.67 10.30 -4.59
C GLY A 173 8.60 8.88 -5.11
N VAL A 174 7.39 8.43 -5.40
CA VAL A 174 7.16 7.15 -6.09
C VAL A 174 6.98 7.40 -7.58
N TYR A 175 7.72 6.64 -8.37
CA TYR A 175 7.80 6.76 -9.82
C TYR A 175 7.25 5.52 -10.49
N LEU A 176 6.45 5.73 -11.51
CA LEU A 176 5.88 4.69 -12.38
C LEU A 176 6.49 4.82 -13.77
N GLY A 177 7.17 3.78 -14.24
CA GLY A 177 7.59 3.65 -15.62
C GLY A 177 6.50 2.95 -16.42
N ARG A 178 5.72 3.69 -17.21
CA ARG A 178 4.72 3.11 -18.10
C ARG A 178 5.40 2.48 -19.30
N LEU A 179 5.46 1.17 -19.31
CA LEU A 179 5.90 0.38 -20.44
C LEU A 179 4.80 0.36 -21.50
N SER A 180 5.13 0.65 -22.76
CA SER A 180 4.16 0.61 -23.87
C SER A 180 4.81 -0.04 -25.07
N THR A 181 4.26 -1.15 -25.58
CA THR A 181 4.67 -1.68 -26.88
C THR A 181 4.29 -0.69 -27.96
N LEU A 182 5.11 -0.57 -29.02
CA LEU A 182 4.78 0.25 -30.16
C LEU A 182 3.82 -0.53 -31.07
N ARG A 183 2.99 0.21 -31.82
CA ARG A 183 2.08 -0.43 -32.76
C ARG A 183 2.87 -1.18 -33.82
N ASP A 184 2.46 -2.41 -34.04
CA ASP A 184 2.87 -3.13 -35.22
C ASP A 184 2.26 -2.49 -36.49
N GLN A 185 2.77 -2.87 -37.65
CA GLN A 185 2.27 -2.41 -38.94
C GLN A 185 0.84 -2.88 -39.24
N THR A 186 0.30 -3.83 -38.45
CA THR A 186 -1.06 -4.36 -38.61
C THR A 186 -2.11 -3.48 -37.94
N GLY A 187 -1.69 -2.48 -37.14
CA GLY A 187 -2.59 -1.51 -36.52
C GLY A 187 -3.37 -2.02 -35.29
N PHE A 188 -3.10 -3.23 -34.83
CA PHE A 188 -3.79 -3.85 -33.69
C PHE A 188 -3.25 -3.42 -32.33
N GLY A 189 -2.83 -2.21 -32.19
CA GLY A 189 -2.75 -1.64 -30.86
C GLY A 189 -1.41 -1.86 -30.16
N TYR A 190 -1.37 -1.37 -28.97
CA TYR A 190 -0.26 -1.44 -28.02
C TYR A 190 -0.74 -2.15 -26.76
N TRP A 191 0.21 -2.64 -25.97
CA TRP A 191 -0.03 -3.18 -24.63
C TRP A 191 0.77 -2.40 -23.62
N GLN A 192 0.25 -2.25 -22.41
CA GLN A 192 0.86 -1.45 -21.36
C GLN A 192 0.96 -2.22 -20.05
N ASN A 193 1.97 -1.84 -19.26
CA ASN A 193 2.17 -2.25 -17.89
C ASN A 193 2.98 -1.17 -17.17
N TYR A 194 3.17 -1.30 -15.85
CA TYR A 194 4.09 -0.45 -15.11
C TYR A 194 5.33 -1.23 -14.64
N VAL A 195 6.40 -0.48 -14.41
CA VAL A 195 7.43 -0.75 -13.41
C VAL A 195 7.37 0.35 -12.36
N ILE A 196 7.72 0.04 -11.12
CA ILE A 196 7.64 0.98 -10.00
C ILE A 196 8.99 1.05 -9.29
N PHE A 197 9.38 2.25 -8.87
CA PHE A 197 10.55 2.50 -8.04
C PHE A 197 10.38 3.78 -7.22
N ILE A 198 11.14 3.89 -6.14
CA ILE A 198 11.14 5.03 -5.24
C ILE A 198 12.40 5.84 -5.49
N VAL A 199 12.28 7.13 -5.75
CA VAL A 199 13.42 8.04 -5.66
C VAL A 199 13.48 8.55 -4.24
N LYS A 200 14.54 8.19 -3.54
CA LYS A 200 14.83 8.63 -2.17
C LYS A 200 15.81 9.78 -2.17
N ASP A 201 15.77 10.59 -1.13
CA ASP A 201 16.78 11.59 -0.87
C ASP A 201 17.26 11.51 0.58
N ASP A 202 18.34 12.22 0.89
CA ASP A 202 18.94 12.23 2.22
C ASP A 202 18.80 13.60 2.91
N ARG A 203 17.93 14.46 2.39
CA ARG A 203 17.67 15.79 2.97
C ARG A 203 16.89 15.68 4.26
N PRO A 204 17.05 16.60 5.21
CA PRO A 204 16.09 16.78 6.29
C PRO A 204 14.75 17.20 5.71
N ALA A 205 13.69 16.49 6.07
CA ALA A 205 12.31 16.79 5.70
C ALA A 205 11.40 16.81 6.93
N ASP A 206 10.21 17.37 6.80
CA ASP A 206 9.24 17.31 7.89
C ASP A 206 8.68 15.90 8.04
N ILE A 207 8.33 15.26 6.92
CA ILE A 207 7.64 13.98 6.90
C ILE A 207 8.44 12.96 6.06
N LEU A 208 8.62 11.77 6.61
CA LEU A 208 9.07 10.58 5.90
C LEU A 208 7.86 9.66 5.69
N LEU A 209 7.45 9.44 4.45
CA LEU A 209 6.47 8.42 4.09
C LEU A 209 7.23 7.16 3.67
N GLN A 210 7.10 6.11 4.47
CA GLN A 210 7.63 4.80 4.13
C GLN A 210 6.63 4.08 3.24
N CYS A 211 7.08 3.65 2.07
CA CYS A 211 6.33 2.81 1.17
C CYS A 211 6.39 1.35 1.62
N SER A 212 5.27 0.64 1.52
CA SER A 212 5.11 -0.74 2.01
C SER A 212 5.53 -1.77 0.96
N ASP A 213 6.69 -1.56 0.30
CA ASP A 213 7.14 -2.36 -0.84
C ASP A 213 7.40 -3.84 -0.50
N ASN A 214 7.71 -4.17 0.74
CA ASN A 214 7.72 -5.56 1.22
C ASN A 214 6.33 -6.20 1.08
N THR A 215 5.28 -5.49 1.49
CA THR A 215 3.90 -5.98 1.40
C THR A 215 3.46 -6.12 -0.07
N TRP A 216 3.79 -5.15 -0.92
CA TRP A 216 3.51 -5.28 -2.35
C TRP A 216 4.12 -6.54 -2.94
N GLN A 217 5.35 -6.87 -2.55
CA GLN A 217 6.03 -8.05 -3.05
C GLN A 217 5.52 -9.34 -2.42
N ALA A 218 5.10 -9.29 -1.15
CA ALA A 218 4.56 -10.45 -0.43
C ALA A 218 3.31 -11.02 -1.11
N TYR A 219 2.43 -10.16 -1.60
CA TYR A 219 1.19 -10.55 -2.28
C TYR A 219 1.33 -10.71 -3.79
N ASN A 220 2.43 -10.27 -4.39
CA ASN A 220 2.66 -10.40 -5.81
C ASN A 220 2.63 -11.88 -6.26
N GLN A 221 1.76 -12.20 -7.21
CA GLN A 221 1.52 -13.58 -7.67
C GLN A 221 2.31 -13.97 -8.93
N TRP A 222 3.20 -13.10 -9.40
CA TRP A 222 4.03 -13.42 -10.55
C TRP A 222 4.99 -14.60 -10.25
N PRO A 223 5.26 -15.54 -11.16
CA PRO A 223 4.79 -15.62 -12.55
C PRO A 223 3.46 -16.35 -12.70
N SER A 224 2.97 -17.06 -11.68
CA SER A 224 1.74 -17.85 -11.72
C SER A 224 1.38 -18.32 -10.30
N HIS A 225 0.62 -17.51 -9.56
CA HIS A 225 0.17 -17.81 -8.18
C HIS A 225 1.29 -18.05 -7.17
N TYR A 226 2.44 -17.37 -7.32
CA TYR A 226 3.59 -17.49 -6.42
C TYR A 226 3.76 -16.24 -5.55
N SER A 227 3.38 -16.35 -4.30
CA SER A 227 3.54 -15.32 -3.27
C SER A 227 4.14 -15.92 -2.00
N VAL A 228 4.37 -15.13 -0.96
CA VAL A 228 4.80 -15.67 0.36
C VAL A 228 3.78 -16.64 0.97
N TYR A 229 2.57 -16.71 0.44
CA TYR A 229 1.52 -17.65 0.85
C TYR A 229 1.50 -18.93 0.04
N THR A 230 2.32 -19.03 -1.00
CA THR A 230 2.41 -20.25 -1.80
C THR A 230 3.15 -21.32 -1.02
N HIS A 231 2.62 -22.52 -1.09
CA HIS A 231 3.17 -23.64 -0.37
C HIS A 231 3.15 -24.90 -1.25
N PRO A 232 4.30 -25.58 -1.44
CA PRO A 232 4.38 -26.72 -2.36
C PRO A 232 3.58 -27.95 -1.90
N LYS A 233 3.22 -28.01 -0.61
CA LYS A 233 2.45 -29.11 -0.02
C LYS A 233 1.08 -28.68 0.52
N GLY A 234 0.43 -27.68 -0.12
CA GLY A 234 -0.77 -27.07 0.41
C GLY A 234 -0.45 -26.20 1.62
N ASN A 235 -1.22 -26.17 2.67
CA ASN A 235 -1.01 -25.28 3.81
C ASN A 235 0.07 -25.74 4.83
N GLN A 236 1.09 -26.47 4.42
CA GLN A 236 2.15 -26.99 5.31
C GLN A 236 3.52 -26.41 4.94
N GLY A 237 4.16 -25.63 5.84
CA GLY A 237 5.46 -24.98 5.63
C GLY A 237 6.59 -25.86 5.05
N PRO A 238 7.68 -25.34 4.50
CA PRO A 238 8.05 -23.92 4.49
C PRO A 238 7.29 -23.13 3.42
N TRP A 239 7.10 -21.83 3.72
CA TRP A 239 6.49 -20.88 2.81
C TRP A 239 7.48 -20.50 1.70
N ALA A 240 6.95 -20.06 0.55
CA ALA A 240 7.77 -19.62 -0.55
C ALA A 240 8.60 -18.38 -0.18
N ASP A 241 9.85 -18.38 -0.65
CA ASP A 241 10.65 -17.16 -0.73
C ASP A 241 10.22 -16.37 -1.97
N VAL A 242 10.26 -15.05 -1.91
CA VAL A 242 9.93 -14.18 -3.04
C VAL A 242 11.05 -13.18 -3.31
N SER A 243 11.24 -12.86 -4.58
CA SER A 243 12.26 -11.92 -5.03
C SER A 243 11.66 -10.61 -5.49
N PHE A 244 12.36 -9.49 -5.23
CA PHE A 244 12.09 -8.21 -5.88
C PHE A 244 12.56 -8.17 -7.34
N ASP A 245 13.37 -9.14 -7.77
CA ASP A 245 13.80 -9.30 -9.16
C ASP A 245 12.75 -10.11 -9.95
N ARG A 246 11.53 -9.55 -10.03
CA ARG A 246 10.41 -10.07 -10.82
C ARG A 246 9.34 -9.00 -11.05
N PRO A 247 8.60 -9.06 -12.18
CA PRO A 247 7.47 -8.15 -12.42
C PRO A 247 6.38 -8.26 -11.36
N TYR A 248 5.55 -7.21 -11.23
CA TYR A 248 4.29 -7.28 -10.49
C TYR A 248 3.16 -7.74 -11.41
N ALA A 249 2.43 -8.77 -10.99
CA ALA A 249 1.16 -9.16 -11.61
C ALA A 249 0.03 -8.21 -11.16
N LYS A 250 -1.14 -8.30 -11.77
CA LYS A 250 -2.35 -7.64 -11.28
C LYS A 250 -2.88 -8.41 -10.06
N TYR A 251 -2.27 -8.19 -8.91
CA TYR A 251 -2.71 -8.82 -7.68
C TYR A 251 -2.24 -8.01 -6.47
N ALA A 252 -3.19 -7.56 -5.70
CA ALA A 252 -3.01 -7.07 -4.35
C ALA A 252 -3.66 -8.08 -3.39
N GLN A 253 -3.59 -7.85 -2.10
CA GLN A 253 -4.29 -8.70 -1.14
C GLN A 253 -5.81 -8.74 -1.38
N ILE A 254 -6.37 -7.72 -1.99
CA ILE A 254 -7.76 -7.65 -2.44
C ILE A 254 -7.96 -8.22 -3.85
N TYR A 255 -7.23 -9.27 -4.19
CA TYR A 255 -7.27 -9.96 -5.49
C TYR A 255 -6.87 -9.06 -6.66
N GLU A 256 -7.50 -9.25 -7.82
CA GLU A 256 -7.20 -8.55 -9.08
C GLU A 256 -7.62 -7.07 -9.08
N HIS A 257 -7.25 -6.30 -8.06
CA HIS A 257 -7.56 -4.88 -8.03
C HIS A 257 -6.92 -4.17 -9.25
N PRO A 258 -7.68 -3.41 -10.03
CA PRO A 258 -7.18 -2.85 -11.31
C PRO A 258 -6.00 -1.90 -11.15
N LEU A 259 -5.84 -1.27 -10.00
CA LEU A 259 -4.73 -0.36 -9.72
C LEU A 259 -3.43 -1.07 -9.29
N SER A 260 -3.42 -2.41 -9.17
CA SER A 260 -2.21 -3.15 -8.77
C SER A 260 -1.33 -3.59 -9.95
N ILE A 261 -1.74 -3.34 -11.20
CA ILE A 261 -1.02 -3.80 -12.39
C ILE A 261 0.36 -3.14 -12.47
N GLY A 262 1.41 -3.94 -12.25
CA GLY A 262 2.80 -3.47 -12.32
C GLY A 262 3.22 -2.46 -11.25
N SER A 263 2.32 -2.06 -10.36
CA SER A 263 2.53 -0.99 -9.37
C SER A 263 2.44 -1.46 -7.92
N GLY A 264 2.37 -2.77 -7.69
CA GLY A 264 2.15 -3.30 -6.34
C GLY A 264 0.85 -2.78 -5.74
N GLU A 265 0.88 -2.41 -4.48
CA GLU A 265 -0.30 -1.85 -3.78
C GLU A 265 -0.26 -0.32 -3.67
N TRP A 266 0.76 0.36 -4.21
CA TRP A 266 0.94 1.81 -4.10
C TRP A 266 -0.32 2.59 -4.47
N LEU A 267 -0.86 2.37 -5.67
CA LEU A 267 -2.03 3.11 -6.14
C LEU A 267 -3.32 2.72 -5.39
N CYS A 268 -3.34 1.56 -4.73
CA CYS A 268 -4.50 1.07 -3.99
C CYS A 268 -4.62 1.71 -2.61
N PHE A 269 -3.51 1.77 -1.85
CA PHE A 269 -3.54 2.04 -0.41
C PHE A 269 -2.71 3.23 0.04
N GLU A 270 -1.70 3.66 -0.70
CA GLU A 270 -0.76 4.69 -0.23
C GLU A 270 -0.86 6.00 -1.02
N PHE A 271 -1.03 5.91 -2.32
CA PHE A 271 -1.09 7.08 -3.19
C PHE A 271 -2.18 8.09 -2.83
N PRO A 272 -3.41 7.70 -2.40
CA PRO A 272 -4.40 8.69 -1.95
C PRO A 272 -3.90 9.54 -0.77
N PHE A 273 -3.10 8.97 0.13
CA PHE A 273 -2.50 9.72 1.24
C PHE A 273 -1.40 10.67 0.75
N ALA A 274 -0.47 10.17 -0.06
CA ALA A 274 0.61 10.97 -0.64
C ALA A 274 0.06 12.15 -1.48
N TYR A 275 -0.93 11.88 -2.31
CA TYR A 275 -1.63 12.90 -3.10
C TYR A 275 -2.25 13.98 -2.21
N TRP A 276 -2.91 13.60 -1.12
CA TRP A 276 -3.52 14.52 -0.18
C TRP A 276 -2.46 15.36 0.56
N LEU A 277 -1.37 14.74 1.06
CA LEU A 277 -0.27 15.46 1.70
C LEU A 277 0.32 16.52 0.78
N GLU A 278 0.65 16.14 -0.44
CA GLU A 278 1.27 17.02 -1.42
C GLU A 278 0.31 18.14 -1.86
N SER A 279 -1.01 17.88 -1.88
CA SER A 279 -2.02 18.90 -2.20
C SER A 279 -2.09 20.01 -1.15
N LEU A 280 -1.72 19.71 0.09
CA LEU A 280 -1.65 20.67 1.19
C LEU A 280 -0.28 21.35 1.32
N GLY A 281 0.71 20.93 0.54
CA GLY A 281 2.04 21.50 0.53
C GLY A 281 2.95 21.05 1.68
N TYR A 282 2.67 19.92 2.32
CA TYR A 282 3.57 19.33 3.30
C TYR A 282 4.92 18.95 2.68
N ASP A 283 5.99 19.16 3.46
CA ASP A 283 7.34 18.76 3.06
C ASP A 283 7.55 17.27 3.32
N VAL A 284 7.28 16.45 2.31
CA VAL A 284 7.35 14.99 2.38
C VAL A 284 8.51 14.44 1.55
N THR A 285 9.13 13.39 2.09
CA THR A 285 10.11 12.55 1.39
C THR A 285 9.71 11.08 1.53
N TYR A 286 10.21 10.23 0.65
CA TYR A 286 9.79 8.83 0.52
C TYR A 286 10.97 7.88 0.68
N CYS A 287 10.69 6.67 1.19
CA CYS A 287 11.66 5.58 1.26
C CYS A 287 10.97 4.21 1.14
N SER A 288 11.74 3.16 0.87
CA SER A 288 11.30 1.76 0.93
C SER A 288 11.37 1.22 2.37
N ASN A 289 10.78 0.04 2.61
CA ASN A 289 10.99 -0.69 3.87
C ASN A 289 12.50 -0.93 4.12
N SER A 290 13.25 -1.32 3.08
CA SER A 290 14.68 -1.62 3.22
C SER A 290 15.55 -0.40 3.55
N ASP A 291 15.12 0.80 3.25
CA ASP A 291 15.84 2.03 3.62
C ASP A 291 15.76 2.33 5.14
N LEU A 292 14.87 1.67 5.85
CA LEU A 292 14.71 1.80 7.31
C LEU A 292 15.33 0.65 8.10
N LEU A 293 16.18 -0.18 7.49
CA LEU A 293 16.97 -1.17 8.24
C LEU A 293 17.97 -0.52 9.21
N THR A 294 18.25 0.77 9.03
CA THR A 294 18.92 1.65 9.99
C THR A 294 18.08 2.89 10.25
N PRO A 295 18.21 3.55 11.42
CA PRO A 295 17.38 4.71 11.76
C PRO A 295 17.82 6.02 11.07
N ASP A 296 18.97 6.03 10.40
CA ASP A 296 19.65 7.25 9.95
C ASP A 296 18.78 8.15 9.10
N ARG A 297 18.02 7.56 8.18
CA ARG A 297 17.11 8.29 7.30
C ARG A 297 15.97 8.94 8.07
N GLY A 298 15.33 8.18 8.94
CA GLY A 298 14.18 8.64 9.72
C GLY A 298 14.56 9.70 10.76
N LEU A 299 15.75 9.63 11.34
CA LEU A 299 16.25 10.60 12.31
C LEU A 299 16.42 12.02 11.73
N LYS A 300 16.40 12.18 10.41
CA LYS A 300 16.42 13.48 9.74
C LYS A 300 15.04 14.12 9.60
N CYS A 301 13.98 13.37 9.92
CA CYS A 301 12.59 13.82 9.79
C CYS A 301 11.95 14.03 11.17
N LYS A 302 10.92 14.87 11.24
CA LYS A 302 10.13 15.06 12.47
C LYS A 302 9.12 13.94 12.67
N THR A 303 8.63 13.40 11.57
CA THR A 303 7.52 12.44 11.56
C THR A 303 7.76 11.36 10.52
N MET A 304 7.51 10.11 10.91
CA MET A 304 7.43 8.95 10.01
C MET A 304 5.97 8.52 9.85
N LEU A 305 5.57 8.22 8.63
CA LEU A 305 4.26 7.67 8.28
C LEU A 305 4.39 6.23 7.77
N SER A 306 3.59 5.32 8.33
CA SER A 306 3.21 4.03 7.79
C SER A 306 1.75 4.12 7.35
N VAL A 307 1.45 3.84 6.08
CA VAL A 307 0.15 4.12 5.47
C VAL A 307 -0.43 2.89 4.79
N GLY A 308 -1.74 2.71 4.92
CA GLY A 308 -2.48 1.69 4.19
C GLY A 308 -2.18 0.27 4.66
N HIS A 309 -1.40 -0.50 3.90
CA HIS A 309 -1.12 -1.90 4.17
C HIS A 309 0.38 -2.14 4.33
N ASP A 310 0.89 -2.18 5.57
CA ASP A 310 2.34 -2.25 5.87
C ASP A 310 2.69 -3.45 6.77
N GLU A 311 2.38 -4.64 6.30
CA GLU A 311 2.30 -5.89 7.05
C GLU A 311 3.67 -6.53 7.33
N TYR A 312 4.65 -6.38 6.42
CA TYR A 312 5.88 -7.18 6.38
C TYR A 312 7.12 -6.37 6.74
N TRP A 313 7.62 -6.52 7.97
CA TRP A 313 8.78 -5.78 8.47
C TRP A 313 9.95 -6.70 8.83
N ASP A 314 11.18 -6.31 8.46
CA ASP A 314 12.39 -6.90 9.03
C ASP A 314 12.53 -6.46 10.50
N ILE A 315 13.09 -7.33 11.35
CA ILE A 315 13.33 -6.99 12.78
C ILE A 315 14.23 -5.75 12.89
N ARG A 316 15.22 -5.60 12.01
CA ARG A 316 16.10 -4.42 11.96
C ARG A 316 15.31 -3.14 11.69
N GLN A 317 14.30 -3.19 10.82
CA GLN A 317 13.40 -2.06 10.57
C GLN A 317 12.58 -1.72 11.83
N TYR A 318 12.00 -2.72 12.48
CA TYR A 318 11.28 -2.51 13.75
C TYR A 318 12.17 -1.81 14.78
N GLU A 319 13.37 -2.34 15.04
CA GLU A 319 14.34 -1.76 15.97
C GLU A 319 14.75 -0.34 15.57
N SER A 320 14.88 -0.06 14.28
CA SER A 320 15.19 1.27 13.77
C SER A 320 14.07 2.26 14.07
N VAL A 321 12.82 1.89 13.84
CA VAL A 321 11.67 2.75 14.13
C VAL A 321 11.49 2.96 15.63
N VAL A 322 11.76 1.94 16.47
CA VAL A 322 11.83 2.12 17.93
C VAL A 322 12.89 3.17 18.30
N LYS A 323 14.10 3.09 17.73
CA LYS A 323 15.16 4.08 17.95
C LYS A 323 14.76 5.49 17.48
N MET A 324 14.06 5.59 16.36
CA MET A 324 13.53 6.87 15.85
C MET A 324 12.52 7.47 16.84
N ARG A 325 11.53 6.69 17.30
CA ARG A 325 10.56 7.11 18.33
C ARG A 325 11.30 7.58 19.59
N ASP A 326 12.24 6.81 20.07
CA ASP A 326 12.97 7.10 21.30
C ASP A 326 13.90 8.32 21.16
N ALA A 327 14.29 8.63 19.92
CA ALA A 327 15.04 9.86 19.58
C ALA A 327 14.16 11.10 19.41
N GLY A 328 12.83 10.96 19.41
CA GLY A 328 11.89 12.10 19.34
C GLY A 328 11.17 12.24 18.00
N VAL A 329 11.29 11.26 17.08
CA VAL A 329 10.50 11.23 15.85
C VAL A 329 9.07 10.78 16.18
N ASN A 330 8.07 11.49 15.69
CA ASN A 330 6.69 11.03 15.76
C ASN A 330 6.49 9.85 14.81
N VAL A 331 5.77 8.81 15.24
CA VAL A 331 5.49 7.63 14.42
C VAL A 331 3.99 7.48 14.26
N LEU A 332 3.49 7.61 13.04
CA LEU A 332 2.07 7.64 12.77
C LEU A 332 1.67 6.47 11.86
N PHE A 333 0.90 5.56 12.42
CA PHE A 333 0.32 4.42 11.69
C PHE A 333 -1.08 4.79 11.21
N PHE A 334 -1.17 5.21 9.96
CA PHE A 334 -2.44 5.36 9.24
C PHE A 334 -2.70 4.11 8.40
N SER A 335 -2.60 2.96 9.04
CA SER A 335 -2.54 1.65 8.40
C SER A 335 -3.27 0.59 9.24
N GLY A 336 -3.47 -0.57 8.66
CA GLY A 336 -4.06 -1.74 9.30
C GLY A 336 -3.23 -2.99 9.04
N ASN A 337 -3.27 -3.95 9.95
CA ASN A 337 -2.45 -5.18 9.96
C ASN A 337 -0.94 -4.91 9.80
N SER A 338 -0.48 -3.76 10.29
CA SER A 338 0.91 -3.33 10.16
C SER A 338 1.80 -4.11 11.10
N VAL A 339 3.09 -4.29 10.72
CA VAL A 339 4.09 -4.98 11.56
C VAL A 339 3.59 -6.36 12.03
N CYS A 340 2.92 -7.09 11.13
CA CYS A 340 2.32 -8.39 11.47
C CYS A 340 3.33 -9.54 11.31
N TRP A 341 4.11 -9.52 10.22
CA TRP A 341 5.05 -10.60 9.90
C TRP A 341 6.49 -10.14 9.90
N VAL A 342 7.33 -10.89 10.61
CA VAL A 342 8.80 -10.76 10.50
C VAL A 342 9.21 -11.21 9.11
N THR A 343 9.88 -10.33 8.39
CA THR A 343 10.30 -10.55 7.01
C THR A 343 11.78 -10.27 6.84
N PRO A 344 12.64 -11.26 7.07
CA PRO A 344 14.07 -11.09 6.84
C PRO A 344 14.38 -10.84 5.37
N LEU A 345 15.22 -9.83 5.12
CA LEU A 345 15.71 -9.49 3.79
C LEU A 345 17.10 -10.11 3.56
N ARG A 346 17.31 -10.64 2.35
CA ARG A 346 18.54 -11.32 1.94
C ARG A 346 19.04 -10.81 0.58
N PRO A 347 20.35 -10.97 0.29
CA PRO A 347 20.88 -10.69 -1.04
C PRO A 347 20.23 -11.55 -2.13
N GLY A 348 20.14 -11.01 -3.33
CA GLY A 348 19.74 -11.72 -4.54
C GLY A 348 20.87 -12.57 -5.14
N PHE A 349 20.60 -13.19 -6.30
CA PHE A 349 21.54 -14.08 -6.99
C PHE A 349 22.88 -13.44 -7.35
N ASP A 350 22.90 -12.15 -7.54
CA ASP A 350 24.07 -11.33 -7.92
C ASP A 350 24.74 -10.61 -6.75
N GLY A 351 24.29 -10.89 -5.52
CA GLY A 351 24.82 -10.29 -4.30
C GLY A 351 24.27 -8.90 -3.98
N ARG A 352 23.33 -8.35 -4.78
CA ARG A 352 22.64 -7.11 -4.41
C ARG A 352 21.82 -7.33 -3.15
N GLU A 353 22.01 -6.48 -2.16
CA GLU A 353 21.34 -6.58 -0.87
C GLU A 353 19.81 -6.41 -0.99
N ASN A 354 19.09 -7.02 -0.06
CA ASN A 354 17.64 -6.85 0.16
C ASN A 354 16.76 -7.20 -1.06
N ARG A 355 17.16 -8.21 -1.85
CA ARG A 355 16.42 -8.62 -3.06
C ARG A 355 15.51 -9.83 -2.85
N ILE A 356 15.67 -10.57 -1.76
CA ILE A 356 14.86 -11.74 -1.45
C ILE A 356 14.24 -11.56 -0.07
N MET A 357 12.98 -11.90 0.07
CA MET A 357 12.26 -11.90 1.33
C MET A 357 11.46 -13.19 1.53
N PHE A 358 11.14 -13.49 2.79
CA PHE A 358 10.25 -14.59 3.15
C PHE A 358 9.48 -14.26 4.42
N ARG A 359 8.38 -14.95 4.66
CA ARG A 359 7.60 -14.82 5.87
C ARG A 359 8.25 -15.63 7.00
N GLY A 360 8.94 -14.96 7.92
CA GLY A 360 9.71 -15.58 8.99
C GLY A 360 8.88 -16.09 10.15
N GLY A 361 7.86 -15.33 10.53
CA GLY A 361 6.97 -15.62 11.65
C GLY A 361 6.26 -14.33 12.10
N PRO A 362 5.36 -14.41 13.08
CA PRO A 362 4.63 -13.25 13.55
C PRO A 362 5.48 -12.34 14.44
N TYR A 363 5.10 -11.08 14.50
CA TYR A 363 5.36 -10.24 15.66
C TYR A 363 4.42 -10.67 16.80
N GLY A 364 4.72 -10.23 18.05
CA GLY A 364 3.84 -10.53 19.18
C GLY A 364 3.98 -11.91 19.82
N GLY A 365 5.16 -12.48 19.88
CA GLY A 365 5.64 -13.69 20.58
C GLY A 365 4.67 -14.76 21.09
N ASP A 366 3.69 -14.41 21.91
CA ASP A 366 2.67 -15.28 22.50
C ASP A 366 1.29 -15.18 21.85
N TYR A 367 1.22 -14.61 20.67
CA TYR A 367 -0.02 -14.41 19.96
C TYR A 367 -0.72 -15.75 19.68
N ARG A 368 -1.99 -15.89 20.05
CA ARG A 368 -2.76 -17.15 19.90
C ARG A 368 -2.71 -17.67 18.46
N TYR A 369 -2.80 -16.77 17.51
CA TYR A 369 -2.70 -17.03 16.09
C TYR A 369 -1.36 -17.69 15.71
N ALA A 370 -0.24 -17.23 16.28
CA ALA A 370 1.07 -17.82 16.03
C ALA A 370 1.12 -19.27 16.49
N VAL A 371 0.58 -19.54 17.68
CA VAL A 371 0.55 -20.90 18.25
C VAL A 371 -0.31 -21.85 17.40
N GLU A 372 -1.47 -21.40 16.97
CA GLU A 372 -2.35 -22.19 16.10
C GLU A 372 -1.72 -22.44 14.73
N ARG A 373 -1.12 -21.40 14.13
CA ARG A 373 -0.42 -21.53 12.84
C ARG A 373 0.80 -22.45 12.92
N GLU A 374 1.58 -22.38 13.99
CA GLU A 374 2.72 -23.30 14.19
C GLU A 374 2.26 -24.74 14.34
N ARG A 375 1.15 -24.99 15.04
CA ARG A 375 0.57 -26.33 15.15
C ARG A 375 0.23 -26.90 13.76
N ASP A 376 -0.31 -26.07 12.87
CA ASP A 376 -0.81 -26.49 11.57
C ASP A 376 0.27 -26.47 10.49
N HIS A 377 1.31 -25.64 10.63
CA HIS A 377 2.31 -25.36 9.58
C HIS A 377 3.76 -25.57 10.00
N GLY A 378 4.00 -25.98 11.24
CA GLY A 378 5.34 -26.14 11.80
C GLY A 378 5.92 -24.81 12.34
N PRO A 379 7.07 -24.89 13.04
CA PRO A 379 7.65 -23.75 13.75
C PRO A 379 8.09 -22.66 12.77
N PHE A 380 7.80 -21.41 13.13
CA PHE A 380 8.32 -20.25 12.42
C PHE A 380 9.80 -20.03 12.76
N PRO A 381 10.67 -19.76 11.76
CA PRO A 381 12.10 -19.58 12.00
C PRO A 381 12.43 -18.28 12.75
N HIS A 382 11.55 -17.29 12.72
CA HIS A 382 11.72 -16.01 13.37
C HIS A 382 10.44 -15.57 14.05
N ARG A 383 10.57 -14.88 15.18
CA ARG A 383 9.48 -14.19 15.86
C ARG A 383 9.94 -12.79 16.23
N GLY A 384 9.06 -11.81 16.06
CA GLY A 384 9.32 -10.43 16.45
C GLY A 384 8.91 -10.13 17.88
N PRO A 385 9.33 -8.97 18.41
CA PRO A 385 8.79 -8.43 19.66
C PRO A 385 7.29 -8.14 19.52
N ASP A 386 6.63 -7.84 20.64
CA ASP A 386 5.22 -7.42 20.67
C ASP A 386 5.07 -6.06 19.98
N GLU A 387 4.45 -6.06 18.81
CA GLU A 387 4.25 -4.88 17.96
C GLU A 387 3.36 -3.84 18.62
N GLY A 388 2.48 -4.26 19.53
CA GLY A 388 1.61 -3.36 20.26
C GLY A 388 2.37 -2.30 21.06
N TYR A 389 3.56 -2.61 21.57
CA TYR A 389 4.41 -1.64 22.30
C TYR A 389 5.05 -0.58 21.37
N LEU A 390 5.06 -0.81 20.07
CA LEU A 390 5.43 0.22 19.10
C LEU A 390 4.20 0.94 18.57
N MET A 391 3.14 0.21 18.21
CA MET A 391 1.99 0.80 17.51
C MET A 391 0.89 1.31 18.43
N GLY A 392 0.87 0.92 19.70
CA GLY A 392 -0.20 1.24 20.66
C GLY A 392 -1.44 0.33 20.55
N ALA A 393 -1.49 -0.54 19.56
CA ALA A 393 -2.51 -1.57 19.41
C ALA A 393 -1.92 -2.75 18.64
N ARG A 394 -2.37 -3.97 18.94
CA ARG A 394 -1.90 -5.21 18.32
C ARG A 394 -2.73 -5.59 17.11
N ASN A 395 -2.13 -6.37 16.25
CA ASN A 395 -2.87 -7.07 15.21
C ASN A 395 -3.89 -8.03 15.84
N LEU A 396 -5.03 -8.16 15.21
CA LEU A 396 -6.11 -9.05 15.65
C LEU A 396 -6.31 -10.19 14.67
N ASP A 397 -6.63 -11.35 15.22
CA ASP A 397 -7.06 -12.49 14.41
C ASP A 397 -8.45 -12.98 14.87
N PRO A 398 -9.31 -13.32 13.94
CA PRO A 398 -9.12 -13.16 12.51
C PRO A 398 -9.44 -11.71 12.08
N VAL A 399 -8.64 -11.16 11.17
CA VAL A 399 -8.93 -9.95 10.40
C VAL A 399 -10.13 -10.19 9.45
N ASN A 400 -10.23 -9.65 8.28
CA ASN A 400 -11.31 -9.86 7.31
C ASN A 400 -12.68 -9.36 7.79
N GLY A 401 -12.68 -8.23 8.48
CA GLY A 401 -13.88 -7.60 8.99
C GLY A 401 -14.11 -6.21 8.42
N GLY A 402 -15.21 -5.61 8.81
CA GLY A 402 -15.52 -4.25 8.42
C GLY A 402 -16.47 -3.59 9.42
N GLY A 403 -16.33 -2.27 9.50
CA GLY A 403 -17.16 -1.46 10.39
C GLY A 403 -16.95 0.02 10.19
N ASP A 404 -17.66 0.77 11.01
CA ASP A 404 -17.53 2.22 11.05
C ASP A 404 -16.42 2.62 12.01
N TRP A 405 -15.70 3.70 11.70
CA TRP A 405 -14.73 4.28 12.60
C TRP A 405 -15.43 5.25 13.57
N VAL A 406 -15.52 4.87 14.85
CA VAL A 406 -16.40 5.53 15.84
C VAL A 406 -15.60 6.36 16.82
N CYS A 407 -15.94 7.67 16.92
CA CYS A 407 -15.37 8.59 17.90
C CYS A 407 -15.82 8.21 19.32
N THR A 408 -14.86 7.93 20.21
CA THR A 408 -15.17 7.62 21.63
C THR A 408 -14.70 8.68 22.61
N ASN A 409 -13.76 9.54 22.20
CA ASN A 409 -13.20 10.63 23.01
C ASN A 409 -13.23 11.97 22.24
N PRO A 410 -14.41 12.60 22.03
CA PRO A 410 -14.56 13.79 21.18
C PRO A 410 -13.82 15.03 21.68
N ASP A 411 -13.49 15.09 22.99
CA ASP A 411 -12.76 16.21 23.58
C ASP A 411 -11.24 16.12 23.33
N HIS A 412 -10.76 15.01 22.82
CA HIS A 412 -9.35 14.86 22.46
C HIS A 412 -9.00 15.79 21.29
N TRP A 413 -7.84 16.41 21.34
CA TRP A 413 -7.39 17.44 20.38
C TRP A 413 -7.41 16.98 18.90
N ILE A 414 -7.31 15.69 18.60
CA ILE A 414 -7.39 15.18 17.22
C ILE A 414 -8.73 15.50 16.56
N PHE A 415 -9.81 15.64 17.34
CA PHE A 415 -11.15 15.94 16.84
C PHE A 415 -11.45 17.44 16.73
N ALA A 416 -10.49 18.31 17.06
CA ALA A 416 -10.69 19.74 16.97
C ALA A 416 -11.13 20.17 15.56
N GLY A 417 -12.25 20.88 15.46
CA GLY A 417 -12.80 21.36 14.20
C GLY A 417 -13.54 20.32 13.34
N THR A 418 -13.70 19.08 13.81
CA THR A 418 -14.48 18.05 13.10
C THR A 418 -15.98 18.13 13.36
N GLY A 419 -16.37 18.72 14.51
CA GLY A 419 -17.76 18.70 14.98
C GLY A 419 -18.25 17.36 15.50
N MET A 420 -17.40 16.33 15.53
CA MET A 420 -17.77 14.98 15.97
C MET A 420 -18.09 14.94 17.46
N LYS A 421 -19.08 14.17 17.81
CA LYS A 421 -19.52 13.84 19.17
C LYS A 421 -19.22 12.40 19.49
N LYS A 422 -19.30 12.03 20.76
CA LYS A 422 -19.18 10.63 21.17
C LYS A 422 -20.25 9.76 20.49
N GLY A 423 -19.81 8.71 19.82
CA GLY A 423 -20.67 7.80 19.07
C GLY A 423 -20.86 8.17 17.59
N ASP A 424 -20.42 9.36 17.16
CA ASP A 424 -20.42 9.68 15.73
C ASP A 424 -19.44 8.78 14.99
N SER A 425 -19.84 8.32 13.81
CA SER A 425 -19.06 7.37 13.03
C SER A 425 -18.74 7.88 11.63
N ILE A 426 -17.67 7.32 11.08
CA ILE A 426 -17.28 7.44 9.67
C ILE A 426 -17.57 6.09 9.03
N PRO A 427 -18.61 5.99 8.17
CA PRO A 427 -19.11 4.73 7.69
C PRO A 427 -18.07 3.94 6.87
N GLY A 428 -17.93 2.64 7.16
CA GLY A 428 -17.11 1.70 6.42
C GLY A 428 -15.60 1.99 6.42
N LEU A 429 -15.11 2.90 7.27
CA LEU A 429 -13.70 3.28 7.27
C LEU A 429 -12.82 2.24 7.98
N VAL A 430 -13.37 1.39 8.84
CA VAL A 430 -12.63 0.24 9.39
C VAL A 430 -12.65 -0.87 8.36
N GLY A 431 -11.48 -1.11 7.78
CA GLY A 431 -11.30 -2.06 6.69
C GLY A 431 -11.11 -3.48 7.16
N TYR A 432 -10.97 -4.39 6.19
CA TYR A 432 -10.86 -5.82 6.43
C TYR A 432 -9.64 -6.20 7.28
N GLU A 433 -8.69 -5.30 7.46
CA GLU A 433 -7.56 -5.41 8.36
C GLU A 433 -7.47 -4.19 9.27
N PHE A 434 -7.37 -4.43 10.56
CA PHE A 434 -7.42 -3.42 11.60
C PHE A 434 -6.67 -3.90 12.86
N HIS A 435 -6.43 -2.98 13.78
CA HIS A 435 -5.78 -3.26 15.06
C HIS A 435 -6.77 -3.14 16.22
N GLY A 436 -6.46 -3.82 17.31
CA GLY A 436 -7.18 -3.73 18.58
C GLY A 436 -6.27 -4.19 19.72
N ASP A 437 -6.82 -4.49 20.87
CA ASP A 437 -6.06 -5.00 22.02
C ASP A 437 -4.82 -4.14 22.36
N SER A 438 -5.06 -2.96 22.90
CA SER A 438 -3.98 -2.05 23.29
C SER A 438 -3.18 -2.57 24.49
N PRO A 439 -1.84 -2.58 24.43
CA PRO A 439 -1.01 -2.94 25.57
C PRO A 439 -1.04 -1.85 26.65
N GLU A 440 -0.58 -2.19 27.86
CA GLU A 440 -0.38 -1.21 28.92
C GLU A 440 0.85 -0.35 28.60
N ILE A 441 0.63 0.84 28.06
CA ILE A 441 1.65 1.87 27.84
C ILE A 441 1.28 3.10 28.65
N PRO A 442 2.20 3.68 29.46
CA PRO A 442 1.93 4.91 30.20
C PRO A 442 1.44 6.05 29.31
N GLY A 443 0.28 6.61 29.63
CA GLY A 443 -0.31 7.73 28.89
C GLY A 443 -0.99 7.33 27.58
N LEU A 444 -1.17 6.04 27.28
CA LEU A 444 -1.94 5.60 26.13
C LEU A 444 -3.42 5.97 26.30
N GLU A 445 -3.96 6.61 25.27
CA GLU A 445 -5.38 6.95 25.16
C GLU A 445 -6.00 6.24 23.97
N VAL A 446 -7.19 5.65 24.20
CA VAL A 446 -8.06 5.15 23.12
C VAL A 446 -8.94 6.31 22.67
N VAL A 447 -8.72 6.79 21.45
CA VAL A 447 -9.42 7.96 20.88
C VAL A 447 -10.65 7.58 20.09
N ALA A 448 -10.63 6.41 19.47
CA ALA A 448 -11.76 5.84 18.77
C ALA A 448 -11.75 4.32 18.93
N SER A 449 -12.93 3.71 18.99
CA SER A 449 -13.05 2.26 19.11
C SER A 449 -14.44 1.80 18.72
N GLY A 450 -14.54 0.53 18.40
CA GLY A 450 -15.81 -0.07 18.05
C GLY A 450 -15.68 -1.56 17.79
N THR A 451 -16.64 -2.08 17.07
CA THR A 451 -16.70 -3.48 16.66
C THR A 451 -16.77 -3.55 15.15
N ALA A 452 -15.85 -4.26 14.54
CA ALA A 452 -15.94 -4.68 13.16
C ALA A 452 -16.56 -6.07 13.10
N LEU A 453 -17.26 -6.39 12.02
CA LEU A 453 -17.84 -7.72 11.82
C LEU A 453 -16.91 -8.54 10.95
N ASN A 454 -16.22 -9.49 11.56
CA ASN A 454 -15.41 -10.46 10.85
C ASN A 454 -16.31 -11.39 10.02
N SER A 455 -15.92 -11.59 8.76
CA SER A 455 -16.71 -12.35 7.80
C SER A 455 -18.19 -11.91 7.77
N GLY A 456 -18.44 -10.65 8.15
CA GLY A 456 -19.78 -10.05 8.19
C GLY A 456 -20.68 -10.54 9.33
N VAL A 457 -20.19 -11.39 10.23
CA VAL A 457 -21.03 -12.02 11.28
C VAL A 457 -20.39 -12.03 12.66
N ASN A 458 -19.08 -12.26 12.77
CA ASN A 458 -18.41 -12.36 14.07
C ASN A 458 -17.86 -10.99 14.51
N PRO A 459 -18.19 -10.53 15.72
CA PRO A 459 -17.66 -9.26 16.21
C PRO A 459 -16.17 -9.37 16.55
N ALA A 460 -15.40 -8.38 16.14
CA ALA A 460 -14.02 -8.19 16.53
C ALA A 460 -13.81 -6.74 17.00
N PRO A 461 -13.27 -6.50 18.20
CA PRO A 461 -13.03 -5.13 18.67
C PRO A 461 -11.88 -4.51 17.90
N TRP A 462 -11.93 -3.20 17.67
CA TRP A 462 -10.83 -2.42 17.14
C TRP A 462 -10.63 -1.15 17.99
N GLN A 463 -9.41 -0.62 18.01
CA GLN A 463 -9.05 0.54 18.80
C GLN A 463 -8.04 1.42 18.07
N ALA A 464 -8.37 2.68 17.85
CA ALA A 464 -7.40 3.69 17.46
C ALA A 464 -6.83 4.37 18.71
N THR A 465 -5.52 4.50 18.75
CA THR A 465 -4.79 4.87 19.95
C THR A 465 -3.78 5.99 19.70
N ILE A 466 -3.42 6.69 20.78
CA ILE A 466 -2.31 7.62 20.81
C ILE A 466 -1.58 7.49 22.14
N TYR A 467 -0.25 7.58 22.14
CA TYR A 467 0.53 7.59 23.37
C TYR A 467 1.76 8.49 23.24
N PRO A 468 2.23 9.11 24.35
CA PRO A 468 3.39 9.98 24.34
C PRO A 468 4.69 9.18 24.16
N GLY A 469 5.57 9.66 23.32
CA GLY A 469 6.95 9.22 23.27
C GLY A 469 7.82 9.93 24.33
N PRO A 470 9.10 9.53 24.46
CA PRO A 470 9.95 10.01 25.56
C PRO A 470 10.48 11.44 25.40
N LYS A 471 10.31 12.09 24.25
CA LYS A 471 10.88 13.42 23.94
C LYS A 471 9.86 14.40 23.36
N ASP A 472 8.69 14.51 23.97
CA ASP A 472 7.60 15.38 23.52
C ASP A 472 7.06 15.02 22.11
N ASN A 473 7.36 13.83 21.68
CA ASN A 473 6.79 13.19 20.49
C ASN A 473 5.65 12.23 20.88
N PHE A 474 4.97 11.69 19.90
CA PHE A 474 3.90 10.72 20.14
C PHE A 474 3.84 9.66 19.04
N VAL A 475 3.15 8.58 19.36
CA VAL A 475 2.76 7.55 18.40
C VAL A 475 1.24 7.57 18.28
N PHE A 476 0.75 7.52 17.05
CA PHE A 476 -0.67 7.42 16.72
C PHE A 476 -0.94 6.19 15.86
N ASN A 477 -2.06 5.51 16.10
CA ASN A 477 -2.52 4.39 15.30
C ASN A 477 -3.99 4.58 14.94
N ALA A 478 -4.29 4.71 13.64
CA ALA A 478 -5.65 4.83 13.12
C ALA A 478 -6.41 3.51 13.12
N SER A 479 -5.69 2.40 13.22
CA SER A 479 -6.22 1.03 13.29
C SER A 479 -7.05 0.57 12.10
N THR A 480 -6.76 1.04 10.90
CA THR A 480 -7.46 0.59 9.70
C THR A 480 -6.63 0.74 8.44
N ILE A 481 -6.67 -0.28 7.59
CA ILE A 481 -6.07 -0.27 6.25
C ILE A 481 -6.73 0.79 5.33
N PHE A 482 -7.96 1.20 5.61
CA PHE A 482 -8.74 2.10 4.76
C PHE A 482 -8.62 3.58 5.10
N TRP A 483 -7.76 3.97 6.05
CA TRP A 483 -7.67 5.37 6.43
C TRP A 483 -7.43 6.32 5.26
N CYS A 484 -6.52 5.97 4.35
CA CYS A 484 -6.17 6.78 3.18
C CYS A 484 -7.35 7.00 2.23
N GLN A 485 -8.33 6.09 2.21
CA GLN A 485 -9.53 6.19 1.38
C GLN A 485 -10.45 7.33 1.84
N GLY A 486 -10.35 7.73 3.10
CA GLY A 486 -11.06 8.89 3.65
C GLY A 486 -10.40 10.24 3.35
N LEU A 487 -9.22 10.27 2.72
CA LEU A 487 -8.46 11.51 2.49
C LEU A 487 -8.65 12.08 1.09
N ALA A 488 -8.44 11.29 0.06
CA ALA A 488 -8.52 11.76 -1.31
C ALA A 488 -8.90 10.64 -2.28
N SER A 489 -9.33 11.05 -3.45
CA SER A 489 -9.59 10.18 -4.61
C SER A 489 -8.83 10.71 -5.81
N PRO A 490 -7.52 10.37 -5.96
CA PRO A 490 -6.73 10.81 -7.11
C PRO A 490 -7.36 10.39 -8.44
N PRO A 491 -6.98 11.01 -9.57
CA PRO A 491 -7.49 10.63 -10.88
C PRO A 491 -7.33 9.12 -11.15
N GLY A 492 -8.43 8.48 -11.57
CA GLY A 492 -8.48 7.04 -11.83
C GLY A 492 -8.53 6.16 -10.58
N HIS A 493 -8.58 6.75 -9.39
CA HIS A 493 -8.68 5.97 -8.15
C HIS A 493 -9.98 5.17 -8.09
N ILE A 494 -9.85 3.93 -7.69
CA ILE A 494 -10.96 3.01 -7.45
C ILE A 494 -10.91 2.63 -5.99
N LEU A 495 -11.99 2.91 -5.25
CA LEU A 495 -12.06 2.52 -3.84
C LEU A 495 -11.91 1.01 -3.72
N PRO A 496 -10.96 0.55 -2.91
CA PRO A 496 -10.84 -0.87 -2.63
C PRO A 496 -12.08 -1.34 -1.86
N TRP A 497 -12.46 -2.57 -2.12
CA TRP A 497 -13.37 -3.27 -1.25
C TRP A 497 -12.89 -4.71 -1.14
N SER A 498 -13.01 -5.27 0.01
CA SER A 498 -12.64 -6.67 0.23
C SER A 498 -13.48 -7.24 1.34
N HIS A 499 -13.72 -8.54 1.24
CA HIS A 499 -14.47 -9.26 2.25
C HIS A 499 -15.81 -8.54 2.54
N TRP A 500 -15.97 -7.95 3.71
CA TRP A 500 -17.22 -7.36 4.19
C TRP A 500 -17.12 -5.84 4.40
N SER A 501 -16.07 -5.22 3.90
CA SER A 501 -15.76 -3.81 4.12
C SER A 501 -15.76 -2.99 2.84
N ARG A 502 -16.28 -1.76 2.94
CA ARG A 502 -16.25 -0.77 1.85
C ARG A 502 -16.10 0.63 2.41
N PRO A 503 -14.96 1.30 2.18
CA PRO A 503 -14.84 2.71 2.52
C PRO A 503 -15.76 3.53 1.60
N HIS A 504 -16.26 4.66 2.13
CA HIS A 504 -17.21 5.50 1.39
C HIS A 504 -16.54 6.61 0.56
N GLY A 505 -15.21 6.71 0.61
CA GLY A 505 -14.43 7.75 -0.08
C GLY A 505 -14.08 8.92 0.85
N PRO A 506 -13.57 10.03 0.29
CA PRO A 506 -13.10 11.19 1.06
C PRO A 506 -14.15 11.75 2.02
N ASP A 507 -13.71 12.01 3.25
CA ASP A 507 -14.54 12.55 4.33
C ASP A 507 -13.81 13.72 4.99
N PRO A 508 -14.42 14.92 5.10
CA PRO A 508 -13.78 16.08 5.69
C PRO A 508 -13.39 15.90 7.16
N ARG A 509 -14.05 14.98 7.88
CA ARG A 509 -13.69 14.65 9.26
C ARG A 509 -12.39 13.87 9.31
N VAL A 510 -12.19 12.89 8.41
CA VAL A 510 -10.92 12.15 8.29
C VAL A 510 -9.78 13.09 7.91
N GLN A 511 -10.02 13.97 6.93
CA GLN A 511 -9.05 14.98 6.52
C GLN A 511 -8.66 15.89 7.69
N ARG A 512 -9.64 16.38 8.47
CA ARG A 512 -9.39 17.26 9.62
C ARG A 512 -8.64 16.54 10.74
N ILE A 513 -9.02 15.32 11.10
CA ILE A 513 -8.32 14.51 12.10
C ILE A 513 -6.86 14.31 11.66
N THR A 514 -6.65 13.90 10.43
CA THR A 514 -5.31 13.67 9.89
C THR A 514 -4.46 14.95 9.91
N GLN A 515 -5.05 16.09 9.51
CA GLN A 515 -4.37 17.37 9.55
C GLN A 515 -3.99 17.77 10.98
N ASN A 516 -4.90 17.63 11.95
CA ASN A 516 -4.63 17.93 13.34
C ASN A 516 -3.43 17.11 13.88
N ILE A 517 -3.38 15.81 13.55
CA ILE A 517 -2.33 14.89 13.98
C ILE A 517 -0.99 15.28 13.33
N ILE A 518 -0.96 15.48 12.01
CA ILE A 518 0.26 15.84 11.29
C ILE A 518 0.76 17.22 11.74
N ASP A 519 -0.09 18.24 11.78
CA ASP A 519 0.32 19.59 12.19
C ASP A 519 0.90 19.60 13.61
N ARG A 520 0.38 18.78 14.52
CA ARG A 520 0.94 18.64 15.87
C ARG A 520 2.29 17.92 15.85
N SER A 521 2.45 16.90 15.02
CA SER A 521 3.72 16.14 14.92
C SER A 521 4.87 16.96 14.30
N LEU A 522 4.56 18.10 13.69
CA LEU A 522 5.53 18.99 13.06
C LEU A 522 5.97 20.18 13.93
N ARG A 523 5.36 20.35 15.09
CA ARG A 523 5.73 21.41 16.05
C ARG A 523 6.98 21.05 16.80
#